data_e57452224765131d95c46e819b79de98
#
_entry.id   e57452224765131d95c46e819b79de98
#
_cell.length_a   1.000
_cell.length_b   1.000
_cell.length_c   1.000
_cell.angle_alpha   90.00
_cell.angle_beta   90.00
_cell.angle_gamma   90.00
#
_symmetry.space_group_name_H-M   'P 1'
#
loop_
_entity.id
_entity.type
_entity.pdbx_description
1 polymer ?
#
loop_
_entity_poly.entity_id
_entity_poly.type
_entity_poly.pdbx_seq_one_letter_code
_entity_poly.pdbx_strand_id
1 'polypeptide(L)'
;HLGHKTLRWNPKMKKYIFGKRDSIHIIDLTQTLELTKIALEKVHEIISNNGKVLFVSTKKQASEAIADVAKETDQYFVNYRWLGGMLTNWGTISNSIKKLKKLETDLVSENRGFTKKELLKMSVKKDKLQRSLGGIADMKKIPDLVFIIDTNYESLAIQESVKLGIPII
;
A
#
# COMPACT_ATOMS: atom_id res chain seq x y z
N HIS A 1 -7.53 -13.43 -15.39
CA HIS A 1 -8.87 -13.47 -15.98
C HIS A 1 -9.94 -14.09 -15.06
N LEU A 2 -9.56 -14.72 -13.97
CA LEU A 2 -10.50 -15.29 -12.99
C LEU A 2 -10.94 -14.21 -12.00
N GLY A 3 -12.23 -13.93 -11.97
CA GLY A 3 -12.84 -13.01 -11.02
C GLY A 3 -13.32 -13.72 -9.74
N HIS A 4 -14.24 -13.11 -9.03
CA HIS A 4 -14.84 -13.69 -7.83
C HIS A 4 -15.88 -14.77 -8.15
N LYS A 5 -16.19 -15.59 -7.13
CA LYS A 5 -17.33 -16.53 -7.21
C LYS A 5 -18.63 -15.77 -7.50
N THR A 6 -19.54 -16.37 -8.25
CA THR A 6 -20.82 -15.75 -8.68
C THR A 6 -21.69 -15.26 -7.51
N LEU A 7 -21.54 -15.87 -6.32
CA LEU A 7 -22.25 -15.44 -5.09
C LEU A 7 -21.65 -14.21 -4.41
N ARG A 8 -20.41 -13.81 -4.78
CA ARG A 8 -19.67 -12.69 -4.18
C ARG A 8 -19.24 -11.70 -5.23
N TRP A 9 -20.16 -11.09 -5.90
CA TRP A 9 -19.81 -10.11 -6.93
C TRP A 9 -20.57 -8.79 -6.72
N ASN A 10 -20.01 -7.71 -7.27
CA ASN A 10 -20.70 -6.44 -7.31
C ASN A 10 -21.44 -6.29 -8.65
N PRO A 11 -22.75 -6.01 -8.67
CA PRO A 11 -23.52 -5.83 -9.90
C PRO A 11 -22.94 -4.77 -10.85
N LYS A 12 -22.24 -3.75 -10.33
CA LYS A 12 -21.55 -2.72 -11.13
C LYS A 12 -20.44 -3.30 -12.00
N MET A 13 -19.93 -4.48 -11.67
CA MET A 13 -18.91 -5.19 -12.45
C MET A 13 -19.46 -5.92 -13.66
N LYS A 14 -20.78 -5.98 -13.85
CA LYS A 14 -21.43 -6.72 -14.96
C LYS A 14 -20.84 -6.38 -16.33
N LYS A 15 -20.54 -5.11 -16.59
CA LYS A 15 -19.98 -4.65 -17.86
C LYS A 15 -18.55 -5.13 -18.15
N TYR A 16 -17.82 -5.57 -17.11
CA TYR A 16 -16.44 -6.06 -17.23
C TYR A 16 -16.32 -7.58 -17.21
N ILE A 17 -17.46 -8.27 -17.14
CA ILE A 17 -17.52 -9.74 -17.07
C ILE A 17 -17.81 -10.27 -18.46
N PHE A 18 -16.90 -11.09 -18.98
CA PHE A 18 -17.08 -11.81 -20.23
C PHE A 18 -18.09 -12.94 -20.11
N GLY A 19 -18.04 -13.69 -19.00
CA GLY A 19 -18.92 -14.84 -18.79
C GLY A 19 -18.72 -15.46 -17.40
N LYS A 20 -19.26 -16.69 -17.24
CA LYS A 20 -19.07 -17.49 -16.02
C LYS A 20 -18.67 -18.92 -16.38
N ARG A 21 -17.79 -19.52 -15.58
CA ARG A 21 -17.42 -20.93 -15.66
C ARG A 21 -17.22 -21.47 -14.24
N ASP A 22 -17.77 -22.64 -13.94
CA ASP A 22 -17.63 -23.31 -12.64
C ASP A 22 -17.94 -22.40 -11.44
N SER A 23 -19.02 -21.61 -11.56
CA SER A 23 -19.44 -20.63 -10.53
C SER A 23 -18.43 -19.51 -10.27
N ILE A 24 -17.51 -19.26 -11.19
CA ILE A 24 -16.54 -18.14 -11.16
C ILE A 24 -16.83 -17.23 -12.35
N HIS A 25 -16.79 -15.92 -12.12
CA HIS A 25 -16.84 -14.93 -13.20
C HIS A 25 -15.52 -14.87 -13.95
N ILE A 26 -15.60 -14.74 -15.27
CA ILE A 26 -14.45 -14.52 -16.15
C ILE A 26 -14.43 -13.06 -16.54
N ILE A 27 -13.30 -12.38 -16.28
CA ILE A 27 -13.11 -10.97 -16.58
C ILE A 27 -12.78 -10.80 -18.08
N ASP A 28 -13.36 -9.79 -18.71
CA ASP A 28 -13.05 -9.41 -20.08
C ASP A 28 -11.66 -8.73 -20.16
N LEU A 29 -10.68 -9.48 -20.67
CA LEU A 29 -9.31 -9.01 -20.77
C LEU A 29 -9.12 -7.93 -21.85
N THR A 30 -10.01 -7.84 -22.82
CA THR A 30 -9.96 -6.79 -23.86
C THR A 30 -10.14 -5.41 -23.22
N GLN A 31 -11.16 -5.29 -22.37
CA GLN A 31 -11.37 -4.06 -21.59
C GLN A 31 -10.25 -3.82 -20.57
N THR A 32 -9.75 -4.88 -19.94
CA THR A 32 -8.61 -4.77 -19.01
C THR A 32 -7.39 -4.19 -19.68
N LEU A 33 -7.08 -4.60 -20.91
CA LEU A 33 -5.93 -4.08 -21.65
C LEU A 33 -6.05 -2.57 -21.89
N GLU A 34 -7.20 -2.11 -22.34
CA GLU A 34 -7.42 -0.67 -22.59
C GLU A 34 -7.35 0.16 -21.30
N LEU A 35 -7.98 -0.33 -20.23
CA LEU A 35 -7.92 0.33 -18.91
C LEU A 35 -6.51 0.34 -18.33
N THR A 36 -5.72 -0.71 -18.58
CA THR A 36 -4.31 -0.77 -18.14
C THR A 36 -3.46 0.28 -18.86
N LYS A 37 -3.68 0.51 -20.16
CA LYS A 37 -2.98 1.58 -20.90
C LYS A 37 -3.26 2.96 -20.29
N ILE A 38 -4.52 3.26 -20.01
CA ILE A 38 -4.93 4.52 -19.37
C ILE A 38 -4.28 4.67 -17.99
N ALA A 39 -4.24 3.58 -17.20
CA ALA A 39 -3.60 3.57 -15.89
C ALA A 39 -2.09 3.87 -16.00
N LEU A 40 -1.39 3.22 -16.95
CA LEU A 40 0.04 3.45 -17.19
C LEU A 40 0.33 4.88 -17.65
N GLU A 41 -0.48 5.45 -18.51
CA GLU A 41 -0.36 6.86 -18.94
C GLU A 41 -0.47 7.80 -17.73
N LYS A 42 -1.41 7.53 -16.81
CA LYS A 42 -1.57 8.33 -15.58
C LYS A 42 -0.38 8.21 -14.64
N VAL A 43 0.16 7.00 -14.46
CA VAL A 43 1.40 6.80 -13.68
C VAL A 43 2.56 7.56 -14.33
N HIS A 44 2.72 7.45 -15.64
CA HIS A 44 3.77 8.14 -16.37
C HIS A 44 3.68 9.67 -16.22
N GLU A 45 2.48 10.25 -16.36
CA GLU A 45 2.25 11.68 -16.14
C GLU A 45 2.73 12.14 -14.75
N ILE A 46 2.37 11.41 -13.70
CA ILE A 46 2.70 11.76 -12.31
C ILE A 46 4.22 11.64 -12.06
N ILE A 47 4.83 10.56 -12.52
CA ILE A 47 6.28 10.34 -12.36
C ILE A 47 7.08 11.38 -13.16
N SER A 48 6.65 11.74 -14.37
CA SER A 48 7.30 12.77 -15.19
C SER A 48 7.28 14.14 -14.52
N ASN A 49 6.30 14.40 -13.66
CA ASN A 49 6.21 15.60 -12.84
C ASN A 49 6.88 15.47 -11.46
N ASN A 50 7.80 14.50 -11.28
CA ASN A 50 8.45 14.19 -10.01
C ASN A 50 7.47 13.85 -8.86
N GLY A 51 6.27 13.38 -9.20
CA GLY A 51 5.30 12.88 -8.24
C GLY A 51 5.72 11.55 -7.63
N LYS A 52 5.18 11.24 -6.46
CA LYS A 52 5.44 9.99 -5.74
C LYS A 52 4.21 9.11 -5.70
N VAL A 53 4.42 7.82 -5.92
CA VAL A 53 3.39 6.78 -5.93
C VAL A 53 3.46 5.99 -4.63
N LEU A 54 2.29 5.71 -4.05
CA LEU A 54 2.15 4.78 -2.93
C LEU A 54 1.47 3.50 -3.42
N PHE A 55 2.20 2.39 -3.40
CA PHE A 55 1.68 1.08 -3.71
C PHE A 55 1.03 0.45 -2.46
N VAL A 56 -0.20 -0.03 -2.58
CA VAL A 56 -0.96 -0.60 -1.46
C VAL A 56 -1.51 -1.97 -1.81
N SER A 57 -1.09 -2.99 -1.09
CA SER A 57 -1.75 -4.29 -1.08
C SER A 57 -1.36 -5.09 0.15
N THR A 58 -2.31 -5.39 1.01
CA THR A 58 -2.13 -6.28 2.17
C THR A 58 -2.47 -7.75 1.83
N LYS A 59 -2.90 -8.01 0.59
CA LYS A 59 -3.20 -9.35 0.08
C LYS A 59 -1.92 -10.14 -0.15
N LYS A 60 -1.82 -11.33 0.46
CA LYS A 60 -0.59 -12.15 0.41
C LYS A 60 -0.01 -12.38 -0.99
N GLN A 61 -0.89 -12.54 -2.00
CA GLN A 61 -0.46 -12.79 -3.38
C GLN A 61 0.27 -11.63 -4.05
N ALA A 62 0.05 -10.40 -3.57
CA ALA A 62 0.60 -9.18 -4.17
C ALA A 62 1.55 -8.41 -3.23
N SER A 63 1.57 -8.74 -1.93
CA SER A 63 2.30 -7.98 -0.91
C SER A 63 3.82 -7.92 -1.14
N GLU A 64 4.43 -8.99 -1.61
CA GLU A 64 5.87 -9.02 -1.95
C GLU A 64 6.13 -8.27 -3.25
N ALA A 65 5.35 -8.56 -4.30
CA ALA A 65 5.53 -7.95 -5.61
C ALA A 65 5.46 -6.41 -5.56
N ILE A 66 4.49 -5.83 -4.83
CA ILE A 66 4.41 -4.37 -4.70
C ILE A 66 5.58 -3.77 -3.91
N ALA A 67 6.09 -4.49 -2.91
CA ALA A 67 7.23 -4.03 -2.13
C ALA A 67 8.52 -4.00 -2.97
N ASP A 68 8.72 -5.02 -3.79
CA ASP A 68 9.90 -5.11 -4.67
C ASP A 68 9.86 -4.04 -5.75
N VAL A 69 8.73 -3.89 -6.46
CA VAL A 69 8.55 -2.82 -7.45
C VAL A 69 8.76 -1.43 -6.84
N ALA A 70 8.20 -1.18 -5.64
CA ALA A 70 8.33 0.11 -4.99
C ALA A 70 9.79 0.42 -4.60
N LYS A 71 10.55 -0.59 -4.12
CA LYS A 71 11.97 -0.43 -3.79
C LYS A 71 12.82 -0.21 -5.04
N GLU A 72 12.59 -0.96 -6.10
CA GLU A 72 13.31 -0.83 -7.37
C GLU A 72 13.11 0.54 -8.03
N THR A 73 11.94 1.14 -7.83
CA THR A 73 11.55 2.41 -8.46
C THR A 73 11.65 3.61 -7.52
N ASP A 74 12.20 3.47 -6.33
CA ASP A 74 12.26 4.52 -5.29
C ASP A 74 10.87 5.14 -5.00
N GLN A 75 9.87 4.27 -4.88
CA GLN A 75 8.51 4.64 -4.52
C GLN A 75 8.14 4.08 -3.14
N TYR A 76 6.95 4.41 -2.64
CA TYR A 76 6.49 4.00 -1.32
C TYR A 76 5.55 2.81 -1.40
N PHE A 77 5.45 2.02 -0.31
CA PHE A 77 4.52 0.90 -0.26
C PHE A 77 3.95 0.64 1.13
N VAL A 78 2.77 0.03 1.16
CA VAL A 78 2.13 -0.56 2.34
C VAL A 78 1.68 -1.96 1.97
N ASN A 79 2.36 -2.97 2.52
CA ASN A 79 2.17 -4.37 2.15
C ASN A 79 1.79 -5.30 3.30
N TYR A 80 1.64 -4.78 4.52
CA TYR A 80 1.32 -5.59 5.70
C TYR A 80 -0.06 -5.27 6.25
N ARG A 81 -0.32 -4.05 6.66
CA ARG A 81 -1.59 -3.59 7.21
C ARG A 81 -1.75 -2.08 7.03
N TRP A 82 -2.86 -1.66 6.47
CA TRP A 82 -3.25 -0.26 6.47
C TRP A 82 -3.65 0.17 7.87
N LEU A 83 -3.03 1.20 8.41
CA LEU A 83 -3.42 1.79 9.68
C LEU A 83 -4.44 2.90 9.41
N GLY A 84 -5.57 2.89 10.13
CA GLY A 84 -6.56 3.95 9.99
C GLY A 84 -5.95 5.33 10.24
N GLY A 85 -6.22 6.27 9.33
CA GLY A 85 -5.63 7.60 9.35
C GLY A 85 -4.24 7.70 8.73
N MET A 86 -3.79 6.69 7.98
CA MET A 86 -2.43 6.67 7.41
C MET A 86 -2.14 7.86 6.49
N LEU A 87 -3.12 8.34 5.75
CA LEU A 87 -3.04 9.55 4.94
C LEU A 87 -3.78 10.73 5.59
N THR A 88 -4.99 10.51 6.06
CA THR A 88 -5.83 11.57 6.64
C THR A 88 -5.33 12.10 7.97
N ASN A 89 -4.51 11.35 8.70
CA ASN A 89 -3.84 11.77 9.93
C ASN A 89 -2.32 11.63 9.82
N TRP A 90 -1.77 12.14 8.72
CA TRP A 90 -0.35 12.04 8.40
C TRP A 90 0.57 12.57 9.52
N GLY A 91 0.16 13.61 10.25
CA GLY A 91 0.92 14.15 11.37
C GLY A 91 1.22 13.10 12.46
N THR A 92 0.22 12.30 12.84
CA THR A 92 0.37 11.22 13.82
C THR A 92 1.21 10.06 13.27
N ILE A 93 1.04 9.72 12.01
CA ILE A 93 1.83 8.69 11.32
C ILE A 93 3.30 9.13 11.23
N SER A 94 3.57 10.36 10.83
CA SER A 94 4.92 10.95 10.78
C SER A 94 5.63 10.89 12.14
N ASN A 95 4.92 11.16 13.24
CA ASN A 95 5.47 11.00 14.59
C ASN A 95 5.80 9.54 14.92
N SER A 96 5.00 8.60 14.44
CA SER A 96 5.27 7.16 14.59
C SER A 96 6.49 6.72 13.77
N ILE A 97 6.68 7.29 12.57
CA ILE A 97 7.87 7.08 11.75
C ILE A 97 9.13 7.65 12.45
N LYS A 98 9.06 8.86 13.01
CA LYS A 98 10.17 9.43 13.80
C LYS A 98 10.55 8.52 14.97
N LYS A 99 9.54 7.93 15.63
CA LYS A 99 9.76 6.97 16.72
C LYS A 99 10.42 5.68 16.24
N LEU A 100 10.05 5.18 15.04
CA LEU A 100 10.71 4.04 14.41
C LEU A 100 12.18 4.35 14.18
N LYS A 101 12.51 5.46 13.49
CA LYS A 101 13.89 5.88 13.23
C LYS A 101 14.71 6.06 14.51
N LYS A 102 14.09 6.61 15.56
CA LYS A 102 14.74 6.71 16.87
C LYS A 102 15.05 5.34 17.47
N LEU A 103 14.12 4.39 17.42
CA LEU A 103 14.35 3.03 17.92
C LEU A 103 15.47 2.32 17.14
N GLU A 104 15.56 2.53 15.84
CA GLU A 104 16.66 2.00 15.00
C GLU A 104 18.01 2.55 15.45
N THR A 105 18.11 3.87 15.61
CA THR A 105 19.34 4.53 16.11
C THR A 105 19.68 4.05 17.52
N ASP A 106 18.69 3.95 18.39
CA ASP A 106 18.85 3.54 19.78
C ASP A 106 19.33 2.10 19.93
N LEU A 107 18.94 1.20 19.02
CA LEU A 107 19.38 -0.21 19.04
C LEU A 107 20.78 -0.41 18.46
N VAL A 108 21.24 0.47 17.54
CA VAL A 108 22.58 0.38 16.93
C VAL A 108 23.66 0.98 17.82
N SER A 109 23.35 1.93 18.68
CA SER A 109 24.35 2.59 19.53
C SER A 109 24.76 1.70 20.72
N GLU A 110 26.01 1.26 20.72
CA GLU A 110 26.60 0.31 21.69
C GLU A 110 26.70 0.80 23.14
N ASN A 111 26.56 2.09 23.43
CA ASN A 111 26.89 2.71 24.73
C ASN A 111 25.66 3.17 25.52
N ARG A 112 24.61 2.36 25.58
CA ARG A 112 23.42 2.77 26.36
C ARG A 112 23.15 1.78 27.46
N GLY A 113 23.13 2.22 28.69
CA GLY A 113 22.84 1.46 29.90
C GLY A 113 21.50 0.75 29.97
N PHE A 114 21.03 0.23 28.82
CA PHE A 114 19.81 -0.56 28.72
C PHE A 114 20.03 -2.00 29.16
N THR A 115 19.12 -2.52 29.95
CA THR A 115 19.09 -3.94 30.30
C THR A 115 18.73 -4.80 29.08
N LYS A 116 19.12 -6.08 29.09
CA LYS A 116 18.75 -7.04 28.02
C LYS A 116 17.23 -7.12 27.79
N LYS A 117 16.42 -6.99 28.85
CA LYS A 117 14.96 -6.98 28.81
C LYS A 117 14.41 -5.73 28.09
N GLU A 118 15.02 -4.58 28.29
CA GLU A 118 14.63 -3.34 27.59
C GLU A 118 14.99 -3.38 26.12
N LEU A 119 16.18 -3.85 25.78
CA LEU A 119 16.61 -4.05 24.39
C LEU A 119 15.64 -4.98 23.64
N LEU A 120 15.24 -6.10 24.26
CA LEU A 120 14.26 -7.00 23.65
C LEU A 120 12.90 -6.30 23.41
N LYS A 121 12.41 -5.53 24.39
CA LYS A 121 11.16 -4.77 24.22
C LYS A 121 11.26 -3.72 23.12
N MET A 122 12.39 -3.05 22.99
CA MET A 122 12.64 -2.07 21.94
C MET A 122 12.69 -2.73 20.56
N SER A 123 13.38 -3.87 20.45
CA SER A 123 13.44 -4.66 19.20
C SER A 123 12.06 -5.10 18.75
N VAL A 124 11.27 -5.72 19.61
CA VAL A 124 9.88 -6.13 19.29
C VAL A 124 9.03 -4.94 18.85
N LYS A 125 9.18 -3.79 19.51
CA LYS A 125 8.44 -2.58 19.14
C LYS A 125 8.90 -2.00 17.81
N LYS A 126 10.21 -1.99 17.53
CA LYS A 126 10.77 -1.60 16.23
C LYS A 126 10.23 -2.48 15.13
N ASP A 127 10.31 -3.82 15.29
CA ASP A 127 9.85 -4.77 14.28
C ASP A 127 8.36 -4.61 13.95
N LYS A 128 7.53 -4.35 14.96
CA LYS A 128 6.10 -4.07 14.76
C LYS A 128 5.86 -2.79 13.95
N LEU A 129 6.59 -1.72 14.25
CA LEU A 129 6.49 -0.45 13.49
C LEU A 129 7.07 -0.61 12.09
N GLN A 130 8.19 -1.29 11.93
CA GLN A 130 8.85 -1.55 10.66
C GLN A 130 7.95 -2.30 9.68
N ARG A 131 7.25 -3.33 10.14
CA ARG A 131 6.28 -4.07 9.30
C ARG A 131 5.15 -3.19 8.77
N SER A 132 4.68 -2.23 9.57
CA SER A 132 3.51 -1.41 9.19
C SER A 132 3.88 -0.10 8.49
N LEU A 133 5.05 0.48 8.80
CA LEU A 133 5.44 1.82 8.38
C LEU A 133 6.75 1.84 7.59
N GLY A 134 7.48 0.74 7.51
CA GLY A 134 8.81 0.69 6.87
C GLY A 134 8.77 1.15 5.41
N GLY A 135 7.75 0.75 4.66
CA GLY A 135 7.62 1.15 3.25
C GLY A 135 7.27 2.62 3.02
N ILE A 136 6.91 3.36 4.07
CA ILE A 136 6.63 4.81 4.03
C ILE A 136 7.56 5.62 4.93
N ALA A 137 8.62 5.01 5.48
CA ALA A 137 9.51 5.64 6.44
C ALA A 137 10.23 6.89 5.90
N ASP A 138 10.46 6.96 4.60
CA ASP A 138 11.11 8.08 3.93
C ASP A 138 10.13 9.05 3.26
N MET A 139 8.84 8.79 3.38
CA MET A 139 7.79 9.66 2.84
C MET A 139 7.72 10.97 3.65
N LYS A 140 7.94 12.10 2.97
CA LYS A 140 7.93 13.45 3.58
C LYS A 140 6.56 14.11 3.55
N LYS A 141 5.76 13.81 2.52
CA LYS A 141 4.40 14.32 2.29
C LYS A 141 3.49 13.18 1.83
N ILE A 142 2.19 13.40 1.83
CA ILE A 142 1.22 12.47 1.24
C ILE A 142 1.56 12.22 -0.24
N PRO A 143 1.30 11.01 -0.78
CA PRO A 143 1.63 10.66 -2.15
C PRO A 143 0.77 11.42 -3.17
N ASP A 144 1.26 11.53 -4.39
CA ASP A 144 0.56 12.19 -5.50
C ASP A 144 -0.36 11.20 -6.26
N LEU A 145 -0.16 9.89 -6.06
CA LEU A 145 -0.97 8.80 -6.59
C LEU A 145 -0.96 7.61 -5.62
N VAL A 146 -2.09 6.92 -5.52
CA VAL A 146 -2.17 5.64 -4.80
C VAL A 146 -2.52 4.53 -5.80
N PHE A 147 -1.67 3.51 -5.87
CA PHE A 147 -1.89 2.32 -6.67
C PHE A 147 -2.35 1.17 -5.76
N ILE A 148 -3.55 0.64 -6.00
CA ILE A 148 -4.21 -0.32 -5.11
C ILE A 148 -4.46 -1.65 -5.81
N ILE A 149 -4.07 -2.75 -5.18
CA ILE A 149 -4.45 -4.09 -5.62
C ILE A 149 -5.48 -4.66 -4.66
N ASP A 150 -6.66 -4.99 -5.19
CA ASP A 150 -7.84 -5.52 -4.50
C ASP A 150 -8.57 -4.49 -3.64
N THR A 151 -9.53 -3.81 -4.27
CA THR A 151 -10.36 -2.76 -3.66
C THR A 151 -11.20 -3.22 -2.47
N ASN A 152 -11.53 -4.52 -2.38
CA ASN A 152 -12.28 -5.06 -1.24
C ASN A 152 -11.42 -5.16 0.03
N TYR A 153 -10.14 -5.50 -0.14
CA TYR A 153 -9.19 -5.56 0.98
C TYR A 153 -8.80 -4.17 1.46
N GLU A 154 -8.56 -3.25 0.52
CA GLU A 154 -7.97 -1.94 0.80
C GLU A 154 -9.01 -0.81 0.87
N SER A 155 -10.22 -1.12 1.32
CA SER A 155 -11.33 -0.15 1.36
C SER A 155 -11.04 1.10 2.18
N LEU A 156 -10.26 0.99 3.28
CA LEU A 156 -9.85 2.14 4.09
C LEU A 156 -8.88 3.05 3.35
N ALA A 157 -7.90 2.47 2.62
CA ALA A 157 -6.96 3.24 1.81
C ALA A 157 -7.69 4.04 0.73
N ILE A 158 -8.69 3.43 0.08
CA ILE A 158 -9.55 4.09 -0.91
C ILE A 158 -10.30 5.26 -0.28
N GLN A 159 -10.98 5.05 0.85
CA GLN A 159 -11.76 6.09 1.52
C GLN A 159 -10.89 7.29 1.93
N GLU A 160 -9.70 7.02 2.46
CA GLU A 160 -8.77 8.09 2.86
C GLU A 160 -8.23 8.85 1.64
N SER A 161 -7.87 8.14 0.56
CA SER A 161 -7.39 8.76 -0.68
C SER A 161 -8.47 9.63 -1.33
N VAL A 162 -9.71 9.13 -1.42
CA VAL A 162 -10.86 9.89 -1.93
C VAL A 162 -11.11 11.15 -1.08
N LYS A 163 -11.05 11.03 0.26
CA LYS A 163 -11.23 12.18 1.17
C LYS A 163 -10.19 13.26 0.96
N LEU A 164 -8.98 12.91 0.56
CA LEU A 164 -7.89 13.85 0.30
C LEU A 164 -7.78 14.27 -1.17
N GLY A 165 -8.64 13.76 -2.04
CA GLY A 165 -8.59 14.05 -3.48
C GLY A 165 -7.38 13.47 -4.20
N ILE A 166 -6.75 12.42 -3.64
CA ILE A 166 -5.60 11.76 -4.25
C ILE A 166 -6.10 10.78 -5.32
N PRO A 167 -5.59 10.85 -6.56
CA PRO A 167 -5.95 9.90 -7.61
C PRO A 167 -5.60 8.46 -7.22
N ILE A 168 -6.47 7.52 -7.62
CA ILE A 168 -6.35 6.08 -7.33
C ILE A 168 -6.37 5.31 -8.65
N ILE A 169 -5.48 4.35 -8.75
CA ILE A 169 -5.41 3.34 -9.83
C ILE A 169 -5.52 1.96 -9.23
#